data_c9de1f7748c885292b498787d3a56175
#
_entry.id   c9de1f7748c885292b498787d3a56175
#
_cell.length_a   1.000
_cell.length_b   1.000
_cell.length_c   1.000
_cell.angle_alpha   90.00
_cell.angle_beta   90.00
_cell.angle_gamma   90.00
#
_symmetry.space_group_name_H-M   'P 1'
#
loop_
_entity.id
_entity.type
_entity.pdbx_description
1 polymer ?
#
loop_
_entity_poly.entity_id
_entity_poly.type
_entity_poly.pdbx_seq_one_letter_code
_entity_poly.pdbx_strand_id
1 'polypeptide(L)'
;MNIERIRQPFIENFPGDFSNNPMQRNTPKVLFATIKPAGFDKPELITFNEALSEEIGLGKYEDKDLDFLVGNHLPDNIQTYATAYAGHQFGNWAGQLGDGRAILAGEIINEAGKKTEIQWKGAGATPYSRHADGRAVLRSSVREYLMSEAMYHLGIPTTRALSLAFTGEDVMRDIMYNGNPKLEKGAVVIRTAESFLRFGHFELMSAQREYNNLQELADFTIENYYPEITSTDDKKYRDFFENICTRTADLMVEWFRVGFVHGVMNTDNMSVLGLTIDYGPYSMMDEYDLNFTPNTTDLPGRRYAFGKQGQIAQWNLWQLANALHPLIKDEKFLEDTLNNFGTYFWEAHDQMLCRKFGFDQLRKEDEDFFTNWQGLMQELQLDYTLFFNQLAKTTQETNISEHFKEVSYIILDEKKLTKLNNFIKSYRSRLELNSNSREECLAMMEKTNPKFILRNYLLYECIEEISNGKKEMLEKLTKALENPYQEIYPEFSVKRPSGYDDTAGCSTLSCSS
;
A
#
# COMPACT_ATOMS: atom_id res chain seq x y z
N MET A 1 18.28 8.51 -19.53
CA MET A 1 18.33 7.60 -18.36
C MET A 1 19.33 6.47 -18.58
N ASN A 2 19.85 5.84 -17.51
CA ASN A 2 20.89 4.77 -17.55
C ASN A 2 20.25 3.37 -17.62
N ILE A 3 19.36 3.16 -18.57
CA ILE A 3 18.56 1.93 -18.68
C ILE A 3 19.37 0.68 -19.02
N GLU A 4 20.57 0.82 -19.62
CA GLU A 4 21.49 -0.30 -19.92
C GLU A 4 22.10 -0.92 -18.65
N ARG A 5 21.98 -0.25 -17.48
CA ARG A 5 22.45 -0.76 -16.17
C ARG A 5 21.48 -1.74 -15.52
N ILE A 6 20.27 -1.91 -16.10
CA ILE A 6 19.29 -2.85 -15.57
C ILE A 6 19.82 -4.28 -15.70
N ARG A 7 19.74 -5.04 -14.63
CA ARG A 7 20.15 -6.45 -14.51
C ARG A 7 18.93 -7.34 -14.32
N GLN A 8 19.08 -8.62 -14.54
CA GLN A 8 17.97 -9.56 -14.54
C GLN A 8 18.22 -10.81 -13.67
N PRO A 9 18.63 -10.67 -12.41
CA PRO A 9 19.00 -11.81 -11.57
C PRO A 9 17.85 -12.80 -11.39
N PHE A 10 16.58 -12.35 -11.42
CA PHE A 10 15.44 -13.25 -11.30
C PHE A 10 15.36 -14.23 -12.47
N ILE A 11 15.54 -13.77 -13.71
CA ILE A 11 15.56 -14.64 -14.88
C ILE A 11 16.78 -15.57 -14.88
N GLU A 12 17.91 -15.09 -14.38
CA GLU A 12 19.16 -15.86 -14.34
C GLU A 12 19.14 -16.99 -13.31
N ASN A 13 18.40 -16.83 -12.22
CA ASN A 13 18.38 -17.77 -11.10
C ASN A 13 17.20 -18.74 -11.09
N PHE A 14 16.09 -18.43 -11.81
CA PHE A 14 14.87 -19.23 -11.69
C PHE A 14 14.41 -19.83 -13.02
N PRO A 15 13.68 -20.95 -12.96
CA PRO A 15 13.07 -21.54 -14.16
C PRO A 15 11.96 -20.63 -14.70
N GLY A 16 11.94 -20.42 -16.02
CA GLY A 16 11.00 -19.56 -16.72
C GLY A 16 10.40 -20.17 -17.96
N ASP A 17 9.25 -19.64 -18.39
CA ASP A 17 8.66 -19.89 -19.69
C ASP A 17 9.14 -18.80 -20.67
N PHE A 18 10.02 -19.17 -21.61
CA PHE A 18 10.65 -18.26 -22.57
C PHE A 18 9.89 -18.15 -23.91
N SER A 19 8.62 -18.57 -23.96
CA SER A 19 7.84 -18.59 -25.19
C SER A 19 7.43 -17.20 -25.71
N ASN A 20 7.49 -16.15 -24.91
CA ASN A 20 6.98 -14.80 -25.21
C ASN A 20 5.51 -14.79 -25.69
N ASN A 21 4.72 -15.77 -25.25
CA ASN A 21 3.33 -15.89 -25.65
C ASN A 21 2.40 -15.22 -24.62
N PRO A 22 1.63 -14.17 -24.99
CA PRO A 22 0.72 -13.48 -24.08
C PRO A 22 -0.57 -14.25 -23.80
N MET A 23 -0.85 -15.34 -24.52
CA MET A 23 -2.08 -16.11 -24.31
C MET A 23 -2.14 -16.68 -22.91
N GLN A 24 -3.30 -16.52 -22.29
CA GLN A 24 -3.57 -17.06 -20.96
C GLN A 24 -3.29 -18.55 -20.89
N ARG A 25 -2.51 -18.95 -19.91
CA ARG A 25 -2.19 -20.35 -19.62
C ARG A 25 -1.64 -20.53 -18.22
N ASN A 26 -1.72 -21.75 -17.71
CA ASN A 26 -0.92 -22.15 -16.56
C ASN A 26 0.52 -22.41 -17.01
N THR A 27 1.46 -21.98 -16.19
CA THR A 27 2.90 -22.19 -16.41
C THR A 27 3.43 -23.02 -15.23
N PRO A 28 3.25 -24.34 -15.26
CA PRO A 28 3.66 -25.19 -14.15
C PRO A 28 5.18 -25.20 -13.98
N LYS A 29 5.65 -25.27 -12.74
CA LYS A 29 7.06 -25.44 -12.36
C LYS A 29 7.98 -24.26 -12.72
N VAL A 30 7.44 -23.09 -13.07
CA VAL A 30 8.22 -21.89 -13.38
C VAL A 30 7.76 -20.72 -12.51
N LEU A 31 8.67 -19.78 -12.28
CA LEU A 31 8.44 -18.58 -11.49
C LEU A 31 8.13 -17.35 -12.33
N PHE A 32 8.35 -17.40 -13.64
CA PHE A 32 8.04 -16.31 -14.55
C PHE A 32 7.74 -16.79 -15.97
N ALA A 33 7.18 -15.91 -16.76
CA ALA A 33 7.09 -16.05 -18.21
C ALA A 33 7.62 -14.78 -18.88
N THR A 34 8.46 -14.94 -19.89
CA THR A 34 8.92 -13.82 -20.69
C THR A 34 7.78 -13.27 -21.54
N ILE A 35 7.69 -11.94 -21.60
CA ILE A 35 6.66 -11.23 -22.35
C ILE A 35 7.15 -9.83 -22.72
N LYS A 36 6.85 -9.38 -23.92
CA LYS A 36 7.13 -8.01 -24.35
C LYS A 36 5.94 -7.11 -24.05
N PRO A 37 6.17 -5.84 -23.60
CA PRO A 37 5.13 -4.84 -23.60
C PRO A 37 4.45 -4.72 -24.99
N ALA A 38 3.18 -4.34 -24.98
CA ALA A 38 2.39 -4.32 -26.23
C ALA A 38 2.74 -3.16 -27.17
N GLY A 39 3.37 -2.11 -26.64
CA GLY A 39 3.65 -0.87 -27.36
C GLY A 39 2.45 0.05 -27.51
N PHE A 40 2.72 1.33 -27.77
CA PHE A 40 1.72 2.40 -27.89
C PHE A 40 2.14 3.42 -28.94
N ASP A 41 1.22 3.82 -29.84
CA ASP A 41 1.53 4.69 -30.97
C ASP A 41 1.69 6.17 -30.58
N LYS A 42 0.98 6.64 -29.55
CA LYS A 42 0.92 8.06 -29.17
C LYS A 42 1.00 8.25 -27.65
N PRO A 43 2.06 7.78 -27.00
CA PRO A 43 2.21 7.98 -25.58
C PRO A 43 2.50 9.46 -25.25
N GLU A 44 2.03 9.93 -24.10
CA GLU A 44 2.30 11.26 -23.58
C GLU A 44 2.65 11.20 -22.10
N LEU A 45 3.77 11.80 -21.70
CA LEU A 45 4.17 11.87 -20.30
C LEU A 45 3.24 12.80 -19.50
N ILE A 46 2.64 12.26 -18.45
CA ILE A 46 1.86 13.05 -17.48
C ILE A 46 2.79 13.62 -16.43
N THR A 47 3.60 12.76 -15.79
CA THR A 47 4.56 13.16 -14.74
C THR A 47 5.71 12.16 -14.63
N PHE A 48 6.84 12.63 -14.11
CA PHE A 48 8.05 11.87 -13.85
C PHE A 48 8.65 12.27 -12.52
N ASN A 49 9.07 11.30 -11.71
CA ASN A 49 9.68 11.51 -10.41
C ASN A 49 11.20 11.56 -10.54
N GLU A 50 11.73 12.76 -10.78
CA GLU A 50 13.18 12.96 -10.96
C GLU A 50 13.99 12.56 -9.73
N ALA A 51 13.50 12.90 -8.54
CA ALA A 51 14.19 12.58 -7.28
C ALA A 51 14.33 11.07 -7.09
N LEU A 52 13.27 10.30 -7.37
CA LEU A 52 13.31 8.84 -7.32
C LEU A 52 14.25 8.28 -8.39
N SER A 53 14.22 8.82 -9.61
CA SER A 53 15.07 8.38 -10.70
C SER A 53 16.57 8.54 -10.37
N GLU A 54 16.93 9.64 -9.75
CA GLU A 54 18.30 9.89 -9.27
C GLU A 54 18.63 8.97 -8.09
N GLU A 55 17.74 8.81 -7.11
CA GLU A 55 17.92 7.92 -5.95
C GLU A 55 18.24 6.49 -6.36
N ILE A 56 17.52 5.95 -7.34
CA ILE A 56 17.71 4.56 -7.79
C ILE A 56 18.84 4.39 -8.84
N GLY A 57 19.43 5.49 -9.32
CA GLY A 57 20.57 5.49 -10.24
C GLY A 57 20.20 5.43 -11.73
N LEU A 58 18.92 5.66 -12.09
CA LEU A 58 18.50 5.80 -13.49
C LEU A 58 18.93 7.14 -14.11
N GLY A 59 19.06 8.21 -13.28
CA GLY A 59 19.45 9.54 -13.73
C GLY A 59 18.31 10.33 -14.35
N LYS A 60 18.66 11.43 -15.05
CA LYS A 60 17.68 12.41 -15.55
C LYS A 60 16.89 11.89 -16.75
N TYR A 61 15.63 12.29 -16.81
CA TYR A 61 14.74 12.07 -17.95
C TYR A 61 15.10 12.99 -19.12
N GLU A 62 15.05 12.45 -20.33
CA GLU A 62 15.06 13.16 -21.60
C GLU A 62 13.90 12.67 -22.47
N ASP A 63 13.39 13.44 -23.40
CA ASP A 63 12.22 13.08 -24.22
C ASP A 63 12.36 11.74 -24.96
N LYS A 64 13.57 11.36 -25.36
CA LYS A 64 13.86 10.04 -25.94
C LYS A 64 13.57 8.86 -25.01
N ASP A 65 13.51 9.09 -23.70
CA ASP A 65 13.30 8.06 -22.69
C ASP A 65 11.80 7.70 -22.53
N LEU A 66 10.89 8.49 -23.13
CA LEU A 66 9.46 8.22 -23.08
C LEU A 66 9.11 6.83 -23.59
N ASP A 67 9.78 6.39 -24.66
CA ASP A 67 9.54 5.07 -25.24
C ASP A 67 9.89 3.94 -24.25
N PHE A 68 10.93 4.11 -23.44
CA PHE A 68 11.20 3.18 -22.33
C PHE A 68 10.12 3.27 -21.25
N LEU A 69 9.72 4.47 -20.86
CA LEU A 69 8.72 4.66 -19.78
C LEU A 69 7.37 4.00 -20.08
N VAL A 70 7.03 3.80 -21.33
CA VAL A 70 5.79 3.12 -21.75
C VAL A 70 6.02 1.69 -22.28
N GLY A 71 7.27 1.22 -22.35
CA GLY A 71 7.63 -0.11 -22.81
C GLY A 71 7.71 -0.26 -24.34
N ASN A 72 7.76 0.85 -25.10
CA ASN A 72 7.89 0.84 -26.57
C ASN A 72 9.32 0.45 -27.02
N HIS A 73 10.32 0.87 -26.27
CA HIS A 73 11.71 0.61 -26.55
C HIS A 73 12.40 -0.01 -25.34
N LEU A 74 13.09 -1.10 -25.57
CA LEU A 74 13.87 -1.82 -24.58
C LEU A 74 15.29 -1.96 -25.04
N PRO A 75 16.30 -1.79 -24.19
CA PRO A 75 17.67 -2.19 -24.50
C PRO A 75 17.76 -3.66 -24.89
N ASP A 76 18.66 -4.00 -25.82
CA ASP A 76 18.82 -5.36 -26.35
C ASP A 76 19.17 -6.40 -25.28
N ASN A 77 19.76 -5.97 -24.16
CA ASN A 77 20.14 -6.82 -23.05
C ASN A 77 19.00 -7.08 -22.05
N ILE A 78 17.81 -6.49 -22.24
CA ILE A 78 16.66 -6.66 -21.34
C ILE A 78 15.64 -7.63 -21.93
N GLN A 79 15.38 -8.71 -21.21
CA GLN A 79 14.28 -9.62 -21.46
C GLN A 79 13.18 -9.42 -20.42
N THR A 80 12.10 -8.75 -20.80
CA THR A 80 10.99 -8.44 -19.89
C THR A 80 10.17 -9.67 -19.55
N TYR A 81 9.59 -9.70 -18.35
CA TYR A 81 8.88 -10.86 -17.84
C TYR A 81 7.75 -10.48 -16.86
N ALA A 82 6.82 -11.40 -16.69
CA ALA A 82 5.78 -11.37 -15.68
C ALA A 82 6.00 -12.51 -14.70
N THR A 83 5.87 -12.29 -13.40
CA THR A 83 6.06 -13.34 -12.40
C THR A 83 4.81 -14.17 -12.20
N ALA A 84 5.00 -15.47 -11.93
CA ALA A 84 3.97 -16.42 -11.57
C ALA A 84 3.88 -16.52 -10.04
N TYR A 85 2.69 -16.37 -9.50
CA TYR A 85 2.41 -16.60 -8.09
C TYR A 85 1.01 -17.20 -7.92
N ALA A 86 0.68 -17.65 -6.73
CA ALA A 86 -0.67 -18.09 -6.39
C ALA A 86 -1.27 -17.14 -5.34
N GLY A 87 -2.37 -17.50 -4.76
CA GLY A 87 -2.88 -16.75 -3.61
C GLY A 87 -4.23 -17.21 -3.13
N HIS A 88 -4.55 -16.75 -1.92
CA HIS A 88 -5.88 -16.84 -1.35
C HIS A 88 -6.59 -15.49 -1.51
N GLN A 89 -7.63 -15.46 -2.33
CA GLN A 89 -8.44 -14.27 -2.58
C GLN A 89 -9.76 -14.37 -1.79
N PHE A 90 -10.05 -13.37 -0.98
CA PHE A 90 -11.20 -13.37 -0.05
C PHE A 90 -11.26 -14.64 0.83
N GLY A 91 -10.09 -15.17 1.21
CA GLY A 91 -9.97 -16.38 2.03
C GLY A 91 -10.07 -17.71 1.27
N ASN A 92 -10.25 -17.70 -0.04
CA ASN A 92 -10.36 -18.89 -0.87
C ASN A 92 -9.12 -19.06 -1.74
N TRP A 93 -8.64 -20.30 -1.89
CA TRP A 93 -7.53 -20.61 -2.78
C TRP A 93 -7.92 -20.35 -4.25
N ALA A 94 -7.20 -19.44 -4.90
CA ALA A 94 -7.47 -19.06 -6.29
C ALA A 94 -6.62 -19.84 -7.32
N GLY A 95 -5.69 -20.67 -6.85
CA GLY A 95 -4.74 -21.37 -7.72
C GLY A 95 -3.66 -20.45 -8.29
N GLN A 96 -3.14 -20.80 -9.48
CA GLN A 96 -2.13 -19.98 -10.12
C GLN A 96 -2.72 -18.64 -10.59
N LEU A 97 -2.08 -17.59 -10.17
CA LEU A 97 -2.22 -16.19 -10.56
C LEU A 97 -0.91 -15.74 -11.21
N GLY A 98 -0.62 -14.46 -11.11
CA GLY A 98 0.61 -13.85 -11.58
C GLY A 98 0.40 -12.39 -11.98
N ASP A 99 1.44 -11.77 -12.49
CA ASP A 99 1.43 -10.37 -12.93
C ASP A 99 0.57 -10.22 -14.19
N GLY A 100 -0.76 -10.11 -14.05
CA GLY A 100 -1.71 -10.12 -15.16
C GLY A 100 -1.72 -8.84 -16.02
N ARG A 101 -1.17 -7.74 -15.52
CA ARG A 101 -1.02 -6.45 -16.23
C ARG A 101 0.26 -5.72 -15.84
N ALA A 102 1.20 -6.44 -15.24
CA ALA A 102 2.47 -5.90 -14.82
C ALA A 102 3.61 -6.69 -15.47
N ILE A 103 4.63 -5.99 -15.91
CA ILE A 103 5.78 -6.54 -16.64
C ILE A 103 7.05 -5.97 -16.02
N LEU A 104 7.99 -6.82 -15.61
CA LEU A 104 9.25 -6.42 -15.02
C LEU A 104 10.33 -6.23 -16.09
N ALA A 105 11.14 -5.19 -15.91
CA ALA A 105 12.38 -4.98 -16.65
C ALA A 105 13.55 -5.74 -16.03
N GLY A 106 13.56 -5.82 -14.72
CA GLY A 106 14.66 -6.29 -13.89
C GLY A 106 14.94 -5.32 -12.74
N GLU A 107 16.17 -5.32 -12.24
CA GLU A 107 16.62 -4.46 -11.15
C GLU A 107 17.76 -3.52 -11.56
N ILE A 108 17.82 -2.37 -10.92
CA ILE A 108 18.97 -1.47 -10.96
C ILE A 108 19.60 -1.39 -9.57
N ILE A 109 20.92 -1.21 -9.54
CA ILE A 109 21.66 -1.04 -8.29
C ILE A 109 22.26 0.37 -8.29
N ASN A 110 21.92 1.17 -7.29
CA ASN A 110 22.45 2.50 -7.13
C ASN A 110 23.89 2.50 -6.56
N GLU A 111 24.50 3.67 -6.43
CA GLU A 111 25.87 3.80 -5.93
C GLU A 111 26.04 3.33 -4.47
N ALA A 112 24.98 3.36 -3.68
CA ALA A 112 24.97 2.85 -2.31
C ALA A 112 24.77 1.32 -2.21
N GLY A 113 24.61 0.63 -3.36
CA GLY A 113 24.36 -0.82 -3.40
C GLY A 113 22.91 -1.21 -3.18
N LYS A 114 21.99 -0.24 -3.09
CA LYS A 114 20.55 -0.52 -2.93
C LYS A 114 19.98 -1.01 -4.25
N LYS A 115 19.29 -2.15 -4.20
CA LYS A 115 18.61 -2.77 -5.33
C LYS A 115 17.21 -2.21 -5.48
N THR A 116 16.75 -2.04 -6.71
CA THR A 116 15.40 -1.57 -7.02
C THR A 116 14.89 -2.23 -8.30
N GLU A 117 13.82 -3.01 -8.20
CA GLU A 117 13.11 -3.59 -9.34
C GLU A 117 12.26 -2.52 -10.04
N ILE A 118 12.17 -2.62 -11.37
CA ILE A 118 11.42 -1.72 -12.24
C ILE A 118 10.33 -2.51 -12.94
N GLN A 119 9.07 -2.05 -12.82
CA GLN A 119 7.91 -2.75 -13.35
C GLN A 119 6.93 -1.78 -14.01
N TRP A 120 6.55 -2.05 -15.28
CA TRP A 120 5.43 -1.39 -15.94
C TRP A 120 4.11 -2.01 -15.50
N LYS A 121 3.14 -1.20 -15.16
CA LYS A 121 1.76 -1.63 -14.92
C LYS A 121 0.84 -1.00 -15.94
N GLY A 122 0.14 -1.85 -16.70
CA GLY A 122 -0.74 -1.43 -17.79
C GLY A 122 -0.14 -1.54 -19.19
N ALA A 123 1.08 -2.09 -19.33
CA ALA A 123 1.81 -2.16 -20.60
C ALA A 123 1.40 -3.33 -21.50
N GLY A 124 0.35 -4.09 -21.18
CA GLY A 124 -0.18 -5.13 -22.03
C GLY A 124 -0.48 -6.45 -21.32
N ALA A 125 -1.07 -7.37 -22.08
CA ALA A 125 -1.45 -8.69 -21.59
C ALA A 125 -0.24 -9.59 -21.34
N THR A 126 -0.34 -10.42 -20.31
CA THR A 126 0.62 -11.46 -19.94
C THR A 126 -0.08 -12.82 -19.89
N PRO A 127 0.63 -13.94 -19.77
CA PRO A 127 0.00 -15.25 -19.58
C PRO A 127 -0.93 -15.31 -18.36
N TYR A 128 -0.80 -14.38 -17.44
CA TYR A 128 -1.51 -14.32 -16.16
C TYR A 128 -2.66 -13.30 -16.16
N SER A 129 -2.98 -12.66 -17.29
CA SER A 129 -4.04 -11.64 -17.39
C SER A 129 -5.44 -12.20 -17.18
N ARG A 130 -5.59 -13.52 -17.10
CA ARG A 130 -6.90 -14.20 -17.08
C ARG A 130 -7.71 -13.80 -18.31
N HIS A 131 -8.89 -13.19 -18.15
CA HIS A 131 -9.70 -12.72 -19.27
C HIS A 131 -9.56 -11.20 -19.51
N ALA A 132 -8.58 -10.55 -18.87
CA ALA A 132 -8.35 -9.12 -18.99
C ALA A 132 -7.36 -8.79 -20.11
N ASP A 133 -7.39 -7.54 -20.58
CA ASP A 133 -6.56 -7.02 -21.67
C ASP A 133 -5.14 -6.61 -21.25
N GLY A 134 -4.82 -6.68 -19.96
CA GLY A 134 -3.52 -6.26 -19.44
C GLY A 134 -3.27 -4.75 -19.44
N ARG A 135 -4.29 -3.95 -19.78
CA ARG A 135 -4.22 -2.49 -19.79
C ARG A 135 -4.56 -1.91 -18.42
N ALA A 136 -4.06 -0.72 -18.13
CA ALA A 136 -4.51 0.11 -17.03
C ALA A 136 -5.16 1.40 -17.58
N VAL A 137 -5.99 2.02 -16.77
CA VAL A 137 -6.65 3.29 -17.09
C VAL A 137 -6.07 4.43 -16.25
N LEU A 138 -6.24 5.66 -16.72
CA LEU A 138 -5.75 6.85 -16.04
C LEU A 138 -6.12 6.86 -14.55
N ARG A 139 -7.38 6.60 -14.23
CA ARG A 139 -7.91 6.63 -12.88
C ARG A 139 -7.11 5.72 -11.93
N SER A 140 -6.95 4.45 -12.26
CA SER A 140 -6.20 3.50 -11.42
C SER A 140 -4.70 3.82 -11.37
N SER A 141 -4.14 4.36 -12.45
CA SER A 141 -2.72 4.68 -12.54
C SER A 141 -2.35 5.94 -11.75
N VAL A 142 -3.20 6.98 -11.77
CA VAL A 142 -3.05 8.19 -10.92
C VAL A 142 -3.17 7.81 -9.45
N ARG A 143 -4.15 6.96 -9.09
CA ARG A 143 -4.34 6.48 -7.72
C ARG A 143 -3.10 5.76 -7.21
N GLU A 144 -2.52 4.89 -8.01
CA GLU A 144 -1.30 4.16 -7.62
C GLU A 144 -0.09 5.10 -7.54
N TYR A 145 0.09 5.99 -8.53
CA TYR A 145 1.20 6.94 -8.55
C TYR A 145 1.20 7.84 -7.31
N LEU A 146 0.10 8.51 -7.02
CA LEU A 146 0.03 9.46 -5.91
C LEU A 146 0.03 8.78 -4.53
N MET A 147 -0.66 7.62 -4.38
CA MET A 147 -0.72 6.97 -3.06
C MET A 147 0.60 6.30 -2.68
N SER A 148 1.32 5.71 -3.62
CA SER A 148 2.63 5.13 -3.32
C SER A 148 3.61 6.19 -2.82
N GLU A 149 3.62 7.39 -3.44
CA GLU A 149 4.43 8.52 -2.98
C GLU A 149 3.91 9.11 -1.65
N ALA A 150 2.58 9.19 -1.47
CA ALA A 150 1.98 9.58 -0.18
C ALA A 150 2.46 8.68 0.97
N MET A 151 2.41 7.37 0.79
CA MET A 151 2.84 6.41 1.80
C MET A 151 4.34 6.51 2.09
N TYR A 152 5.16 6.70 1.05
CA TYR A 152 6.59 6.90 1.21
C TYR A 152 6.90 8.13 2.09
N HIS A 153 6.31 9.27 1.78
CA HIS A 153 6.54 10.50 2.54
C HIS A 153 5.90 10.50 3.94
N LEU A 154 4.89 9.66 4.17
CA LEU A 154 4.38 9.36 5.51
C LEU A 154 5.34 8.46 6.31
N GLY A 155 6.42 7.94 5.70
CA GLY A 155 7.39 7.04 6.31
C GLY A 155 6.94 5.57 6.35
N ILE A 156 5.97 5.18 5.53
CA ILE A 156 5.40 3.83 5.50
C ILE A 156 6.10 3.01 4.42
N PRO A 157 6.58 1.79 4.71
CA PRO A 157 7.18 0.92 3.70
C PRO A 157 6.22 0.65 2.54
N THR A 158 6.66 0.94 1.31
CA THR A 158 5.80 0.90 0.13
C THR A 158 6.61 0.76 -1.15
N THR A 159 5.94 0.32 -2.22
CA THR A 159 6.41 0.55 -3.58
C THR A 159 6.41 2.05 -3.90
N ARG A 160 7.22 2.47 -4.87
CA ARG A 160 7.29 3.86 -5.35
C ARG A 160 6.82 3.93 -6.80
N ALA A 161 6.48 5.12 -7.26
CA ALA A 161 6.10 5.38 -8.64
C ALA A 161 7.09 6.33 -9.33
N LEU A 162 7.70 5.85 -10.43
CA LEU A 162 8.70 6.60 -11.18
C LEU A 162 8.06 7.54 -12.22
N SER A 163 7.08 7.02 -12.97
CA SER A 163 6.44 7.79 -14.04
C SER A 163 4.99 7.38 -14.23
N LEU A 164 4.23 8.30 -14.79
CA LEU A 164 2.87 8.10 -15.26
C LEU A 164 2.75 8.69 -16.66
N ALA A 165 2.24 7.90 -17.62
CA ALA A 165 2.06 8.35 -18.99
C ALA A 165 0.72 7.87 -19.54
N PHE A 166 0.09 8.68 -20.42
CA PHE A 166 -0.98 8.21 -21.27
C PHE A 166 -0.45 7.20 -22.31
N THR A 167 -1.28 6.25 -22.70
CA THR A 167 -0.97 5.33 -23.80
C THR A 167 -1.39 5.88 -25.16
N GLY A 168 -2.25 6.89 -25.20
CA GLY A 168 -2.90 7.39 -26.41
C GLY A 168 -4.08 6.51 -26.87
N GLU A 169 -4.42 5.47 -26.11
CA GLU A 169 -5.55 4.56 -26.37
C GLU A 169 -6.67 4.78 -25.36
N ASP A 170 -7.91 4.51 -25.75
CA ASP A 170 -9.04 4.41 -24.85
C ASP A 170 -9.32 2.94 -24.51
N VAL A 171 -9.63 2.66 -23.26
CA VAL A 171 -9.85 1.31 -22.73
C VAL A 171 -11.26 1.20 -22.16
N MET A 172 -12.00 0.17 -22.56
CA MET A 172 -13.34 -0.09 -22.06
C MET A 172 -13.29 -0.62 -20.62
N ARG A 173 -13.98 0.04 -19.67
CA ARG A 173 -14.08 -0.40 -18.27
C ARG A 173 -15.50 -0.24 -17.73
N ASP A 174 -15.95 -1.25 -17.01
CA ASP A 174 -17.13 -1.17 -16.13
C ASP A 174 -16.65 -1.03 -14.68
N ILE A 175 -16.61 0.21 -14.19
CA ILE A 175 -16.03 0.56 -12.88
C ILE A 175 -16.71 -0.20 -11.74
N MET A 176 -18.01 -0.38 -11.81
CA MET A 176 -18.81 -0.94 -10.72
C MET A 176 -19.29 -2.37 -11.00
N TYR A 177 -18.89 -2.98 -12.12
CA TYR A 177 -19.36 -4.29 -12.58
C TYR A 177 -20.90 -4.39 -12.65
N ASN A 178 -21.54 -3.30 -13.05
CA ASN A 178 -23.01 -3.18 -13.07
C ASN A 178 -23.60 -3.14 -14.49
N GLY A 179 -22.80 -3.46 -15.51
CA GLY A 179 -23.23 -3.50 -16.91
C GLY A 179 -23.21 -2.13 -17.60
N ASN A 180 -22.52 -1.14 -17.05
CA ASN A 180 -22.38 0.21 -17.62
C ASN A 180 -20.94 0.53 -18.02
N PRO A 181 -20.36 -0.16 -19.03
CA PRO A 181 -19.00 0.07 -19.46
C PRO A 181 -18.85 1.45 -20.10
N LYS A 182 -17.71 2.10 -19.83
CA LYS A 182 -17.31 3.37 -20.42
C LYS A 182 -15.90 3.30 -20.97
N LEU A 183 -15.61 4.13 -21.96
CA LEU A 183 -14.25 4.35 -22.43
C LEU A 183 -13.52 5.28 -21.45
N GLU A 184 -12.37 4.81 -20.97
CA GLU A 184 -11.47 5.57 -20.12
C GLU A 184 -10.10 5.68 -20.80
N LYS A 185 -9.39 6.80 -20.63
CA LYS A 185 -8.04 6.98 -21.15
C LYS A 185 -7.11 5.92 -20.59
N GLY A 186 -6.40 5.21 -21.47
CA GLY A 186 -5.38 4.25 -21.09
C GLY A 186 -4.14 4.96 -20.52
N ALA A 187 -3.51 4.35 -19.53
CA ALA A 187 -2.28 4.86 -18.94
C ALA A 187 -1.34 3.71 -18.51
N VAL A 188 -0.05 4.04 -18.42
CA VAL A 188 0.99 3.18 -17.87
C VAL A 188 1.64 3.90 -16.70
N VAL A 189 1.82 3.17 -15.59
CA VAL A 189 2.64 3.62 -14.46
C VAL A 189 3.87 2.72 -14.33
N ILE A 190 5.05 3.32 -14.20
CA ILE A 190 6.24 2.58 -13.76
C ILE A 190 6.26 2.58 -12.25
N ARG A 191 6.22 1.37 -11.69
CA ARG A 191 6.42 1.12 -10.26
C ARG A 191 7.85 0.69 -10.01
N THR A 192 8.35 1.03 -8.84
CA THR A 192 9.63 0.57 -8.35
C THR A 192 9.50 0.04 -6.93
N ALA A 193 10.28 -0.96 -6.60
CA ALA A 193 10.33 -1.52 -5.25
C ALA A 193 11.69 -2.17 -5.03
N GLU A 194 12.05 -2.39 -3.79
CA GLU A 194 13.20 -3.23 -3.46
C GLU A 194 13.02 -4.65 -4.03
N SER A 195 11.80 -5.21 -3.90
CA SER A 195 11.34 -6.36 -4.67
C SER A 195 9.81 -6.42 -4.72
N PHE A 196 9.25 -7.02 -5.80
CA PHE A 196 7.83 -7.34 -5.93
C PHE A 196 7.50 -8.76 -5.46
N LEU A 197 8.41 -9.45 -4.78
CA LEU A 197 8.15 -10.76 -4.20
C LEU A 197 7.06 -10.68 -3.13
N ARG A 198 6.11 -11.60 -3.23
CA ARG A 198 4.93 -11.67 -2.37
C ARG A 198 4.70 -13.08 -1.84
N PHE A 199 3.87 -13.23 -0.82
CA PHE A 199 3.55 -14.54 -0.22
C PHE A 199 3.14 -15.56 -1.28
N GLY A 200 2.41 -15.12 -2.29
CA GLY A 200 1.92 -15.97 -3.36
C GLY A 200 2.99 -16.68 -4.19
N HIS A 201 4.22 -16.17 -4.27
CA HIS A 201 5.32 -16.87 -4.94
C HIS A 201 5.69 -18.17 -4.20
N PHE A 202 5.76 -18.09 -2.88
CA PHE A 202 6.05 -19.26 -2.01
C PHE A 202 4.86 -20.21 -1.99
N GLU A 203 3.62 -19.70 -1.92
CA GLU A 203 2.40 -20.51 -2.01
C GLU A 203 2.34 -21.31 -3.32
N LEU A 204 2.73 -20.71 -4.46
CA LEU A 204 2.71 -21.38 -5.76
C LEU A 204 3.67 -22.58 -5.76
N MET A 205 4.94 -22.37 -5.37
CA MET A 205 5.95 -23.44 -5.38
C MET A 205 5.60 -24.56 -4.42
N SER A 206 5.11 -24.21 -3.23
CA SER A 206 4.67 -25.20 -2.24
C SER A 206 3.46 -26.01 -2.74
N ALA A 207 2.44 -25.35 -3.31
CA ALA A 207 1.25 -26.02 -3.85
C ALA A 207 1.56 -26.96 -5.02
N GLN A 208 2.54 -26.61 -5.84
CA GLN A 208 3.02 -27.44 -6.95
C GLN A 208 4.01 -28.54 -6.50
N ARG A 209 4.38 -28.55 -5.22
CA ARG A 209 5.39 -29.44 -4.62
C ARG A 209 6.78 -29.29 -5.24
N GLU A 210 7.08 -28.13 -5.77
CA GLU A 210 8.39 -27.79 -6.33
C GLU A 210 9.32 -27.26 -5.22
N TYR A 211 9.65 -28.17 -4.27
CA TYR A 211 10.35 -27.81 -3.04
C TYR A 211 11.79 -27.31 -3.26
N ASN A 212 12.45 -27.75 -4.35
CA ASN A 212 13.75 -27.22 -4.71
C ASN A 212 13.64 -25.74 -5.13
N ASN A 213 12.69 -25.43 -6.01
CA ASN A 213 12.44 -24.04 -6.41
C ASN A 213 11.96 -23.18 -5.23
N LEU A 214 11.18 -23.75 -4.30
CA LEU A 214 10.78 -23.08 -3.05
C LEU A 214 12.00 -22.74 -2.19
N GLN A 215 12.95 -23.66 -2.07
CA GLN A 215 14.18 -23.46 -1.32
C GLN A 215 15.06 -22.42 -1.98
N GLU A 216 15.30 -22.52 -3.30
CA GLU A 216 16.07 -21.54 -4.07
C GLU A 216 15.46 -20.14 -3.97
N LEU A 217 14.12 -20.03 -4.02
CA LEU A 217 13.42 -18.76 -3.86
C LEU A 217 13.61 -18.18 -2.45
N ALA A 218 13.53 -19.02 -1.42
CA ALA A 218 13.76 -18.58 -0.04
C ALA A 218 15.22 -18.14 0.16
N ASP A 219 16.18 -18.91 -0.34
CA ASP A 219 17.59 -18.59 -0.28
C ASP A 219 17.91 -17.30 -1.00
N PHE A 220 17.44 -17.13 -2.23
CA PHE A 220 17.56 -15.90 -3.00
C PHE A 220 16.99 -14.69 -2.25
N THR A 221 15.80 -14.85 -1.65
CA THR A 221 15.14 -13.77 -0.91
C THR A 221 15.94 -13.38 0.33
N ILE A 222 16.44 -14.35 1.08
CA ILE A 222 17.27 -14.13 2.27
C ILE A 222 18.56 -13.40 1.89
N GLU A 223 19.30 -13.93 0.93
CA GLU A 223 20.60 -13.39 0.51
C GLU A 223 20.50 -11.96 -0.03
N ASN A 224 19.42 -11.62 -0.71
CA ASN A 224 19.28 -10.33 -1.37
C ASN A 224 18.61 -9.26 -0.49
N TYR A 225 17.72 -9.64 0.44
CA TYR A 225 16.83 -8.69 1.11
C TYR A 225 16.79 -8.81 2.64
N TYR A 226 17.52 -9.78 3.21
CA TYR A 226 17.57 -10.02 4.66
C TYR A 226 19.01 -10.17 5.17
N PRO A 227 19.84 -9.12 5.00
CA PRO A 227 21.26 -9.19 5.38
C PRO A 227 21.49 -9.42 6.88
N GLU A 228 20.47 -9.18 7.71
CA GLU A 228 20.48 -9.47 9.14
C GLU A 228 20.43 -10.96 9.46
N ILE A 229 19.97 -11.80 8.54
CA ILE A 229 19.91 -13.25 8.74
C ILE A 229 21.29 -13.85 8.43
N THR A 230 22.02 -14.14 9.49
CA THR A 230 23.37 -14.75 9.40
C THR A 230 23.38 -16.23 9.78
N SER A 231 22.24 -16.77 10.17
CA SER A 231 22.08 -18.19 10.50
C SER A 231 22.23 -19.06 9.25
N THR A 232 22.66 -20.30 9.47
CA THR A 232 22.83 -21.32 8.44
C THR A 232 21.84 -22.46 8.63
N ASP A 233 21.84 -23.41 7.71
CA ASP A 233 20.99 -24.60 7.73
C ASP A 233 19.47 -24.24 7.84
N ASP A 234 18.68 -25.10 8.42
CA ASP A 234 17.22 -24.92 8.54
C ASP A 234 16.84 -23.72 9.43
N LYS A 235 17.75 -23.24 10.28
CA LYS A 235 17.52 -22.09 11.16
C LYS A 235 17.29 -20.81 10.35
N LYS A 236 17.95 -20.63 9.20
CA LYS A 236 17.77 -19.43 8.37
C LYS A 236 16.32 -19.25 7.90
N TYR A 237 15.58 -20.33 7.64
CA TYR A 237 14.18 -20.26 7.22
C TYR A 237 13.25 -19.89 8.38
N ARG A 238 13.60 -20.28 9.61
CA ARG A 238 12.88 -19.84 10.83
C ARG A 238 13.07 -18.35 11.04
N ASP A 239 14.33 -17.88 11.01
CA ASP A 239 14.67 -16.47 11.15
C ASP A 239 14.00 -15.63 10.04
N PHE A 240 13.94 -16.15 8.81
CA PHE A 240 13.25 -15.53 7.68
C PHE A 240 11.74 -15.36 7.94
N PHE A 241 11.06 -16.41 8.40
CA PHE A 241 9.63 -16.33 8.72
C PHE A 241 9.35 -15.36 9.87
N GLU A 242 10.14 -15.37 10.94
CA GLU A 242 10.03 -14.42 12.05
C GLU A 242 10.19 -12.97 11.59
N ASN A 243 11.18 -12.70 10.74
CA ASN A 243 11.39 -11.36 10.18
C ASN A 243 10.20 -10.90 9.31
N ILE A 244 9.65 -11.79 8.47
CA ILE A 244 8.44 -11.46 7.69
C ILE A 244 7.26 -11.13 8.63
N CYS A 245 7.08 -11.91 9.71
CA CYS A 245 6.03 -11.65 10.70
C CYS A 245 6.20 -10.26 11.33
N THR A 246 7.41 -9.92 11.76
CA THR A 246 7.71 -8.62 12.38
C THR A 246 7.48 -7.47 11.41
N ARG A 247 8.06 -7.53 10.20
CA ARG A 247 7.88 -6.50 9.17
C ARG A 247 6.40 -6.33 8.78
N THR A 248 5.63 -7.42 8.76
CA THR A 248 4.18 -7.38 8.47
C THR A 248 3.42 -6.70 9.61
N ALA A 249 3.75 -6.99 10.88
CA ALA A 249 3.11 -6.35 12.02
C ALA A 249 3.39 -4.84 12.04
N ASP A 250 4.64 -4.44 11.83
CA ASP A 250 5.04 -3.04 11.76
C ASP A 250 4.28 -2.30 10.64
N LEU A 251 4.16 -2.91 9.46
CA LEU A 251 3.38 -2.35 8.36
C LEU A 251 1.91 -2.14 8.74
N MET A 252 1.28 -3.12 9.41
CA MET A 252 -0.10 -2.99 9.87
C MET A 252 -0.26 -1.84 10.86
N VAL A 253 0.66 -1.70 11.82
CA VAL A 253 0.66 -0.59 12.78
C VAL A 253 0.74 0.76 12.08
N GLU A 254 1.59 0.87 11.06
CA GLU A 254 1.72 2.10 10.27
C GLU A 254 0.44 2.42 9.46
N TRP A 255 -0.25 1.40 8.92
CA TRP A 255 -1.55 1.61 8.28
C TRP A 255 -2.60 2.12 9.27
N PHE A 256 -2.63 1.55 10.48
CA PHE A 256 -3.49 2.05 11.56
C PHE A 256 -3.14 3.48 11.94
N ARG A 257 -1.85 3.84 12.00
CA ARG A 257 -1.39 5.18 12.36
C ARG A 257 -1.99 6.28 11.49
N VAL A 258 -2.08 6.05 10.19
CA VAL A 258 -2.55 7.06 9.22
C VAL A 258 -3.99 6.86 8.75
N GLY A 259 -4.66 5.76 9.16
CA GLY A 259 -6.00 5.44 8.72
C GLY A 259 -6.07 4.88 7.29
N PHE A 260 -5.02 4.19 6.84
CA PHE A 260 -5.00 3.54 5.53
C PHE A 260 -5.75 2.21 5.55
N VAL A 261 -6.63 2.00 4.55
CA VAL A 261 -7.35 0.75 4.34
C VAL A 261 -7.02 0.21 2.97
N HIS A 262 -6.32 -0.91 2.93
CA HIS A 262 -5.86 -1.53 1.67
C HIS A 262 -7.03 -2.03 0.81
N GLY A 263 -8.08 -2.57 1.43
CA GLY A 263 -9.30 -3.01 0.77
C GLY A 263 -9.22 -4.36 0.04
N VAL A 264 -8.03 -4.90 -0.22
CA VAL A 264 -7.83 -6.22 -0.87
C VAL A 264 -6.57 -6.90 -0.31
N MET A 265 -6.60 -7.34 0.95
CA MET A 265 -5.48 -8.01 1.60
C MET A 265 -5.49 -9.53 1.31
N ASN A 266 -5.44 -9.87 0.04
CA ASN A 266 -5.19 -11.25 -0.40
C ASN A 266 -3.72 -11.63 -0.14
N THR A 267 -3.38 -12.91 -0.11
CA THR A 267 -1.97 -13.33 0.04
C THR A 267 -1.10 -12.94 -1.16
N ASP A 268 -1.71 -12.80 -2.34
CA ASP A 268 -1.07 -12.26 -3.55
C ASP A 268 -0.84 -10.74 -3.51
N ASN A 269 -1.35 -10.04 -2.48
CA ASN A 269 -1.11 -8.62 -2.21
C ASN A 269 -0.30 -8.39 -0.93
N MET A 270 0.39 -9.40 -0.42
CA MET A 270 1.26 -9.30 0.75
C MET A 270 2.72 -9.45 0.35
N SER A 271 3.50 -8.39 0.53
CA SER A 271 4.94 -8.40 0.28
C SER A 271 5.69 -9.20 1.34
N VAL A 272 6.65 -10.02 0.94
CA VAL A 272 7.57 -10.68 1.89
C VAL A 272 8.51 -9.67 2.57
N LEU A 273 8.66 -8.47 2.04
CA LEU A 273 9.50 -7.40 2.60
C LEU A 273 8.72 -6.45 3.52
N GLY A 274 7.42 -6.68 3.75
CA GLY A 274 6.59 -5.78 4.52
C GLY A 274 6.31 -4.45 3.81
N LEU A 275 6.25 -4.45 2.47
CA LEU A 275 5.90 -3.26 1.69
C LEU A 275 4.40 -3.21 1.41
N THR A 276 3.84 -2.01 1.39
CA THR A 276 2.51 -1.79 0.80
C THR A 276 2.63 -1.94 -0.72
N ILE A 277 1.89 -2.89 -1.30
CA ILE A 277 1.90 -3.18 -2.74
C ILE A 277 0.48 -3.21 -3.30
N ASP A 278 0.35 -3.00 -4.62
CA ASP A 278 -0.90 -3.15 -5.38
C ASP A 278 -2.05 -2.27 -4.88
N TYR A 279 -1.91 -0.97 -5.08
CA TYR A 279 -2.91 0.05 -4.77
C TYR A 279 -4.15 -0.09 -5.68
N GLY A 280 -5.09 -0.93 -5.25
CA GLY A 280 -6.39 -1.15 -5.90
C GLY A 280 -7.50 -0.28 -5.28
N PRO A 281 -8.58 -0.88 -4.77
CA PRO A 281 -9.68 -0.15 -4.12
C PRO A 281 -9.35 0.23 -2.66
N TYR A 282 -8.17 0.84 -2.45
CA TYR A 282 -7.76 1.37 -1.15
C TYR A 282 -8.45 2.70 -0.84
N SER A 283 -8.41 3.10 0.42
CA SER A 283 -8.76 4.47 0.86
C SER A 283 -7.96 4.89 2.09
N MET A 284 -7.74 6.19 2.23
CA MET A 284 -7.56 6.77 3.56
C MET A 284 -8.93 6.90 4.21
N MET A 285 -9.00 6.62 5.50
CA MET A 285 -10.24 6.71 6.26
C MET A 285 -10.56 8.18 6.56
N ASP A 286 -11.75 8.62 6.15
CA ASP A 286 -12.28 9.94 6.50
C ASP A 286 -12.93 9.88 7.89
N GLU A 287 -14.16 9.48 7.98
CA GLU A 287 -14.89 9.22 9.20
C GLU A 287 -14.37 7.94 9.87
N TYR A 288 -14.12 7.99 11.19
CA TYR A 288 -13.63 6.82 11.91
C TYR A 288 -14.69 5.72 12.01
N ASP A 289 -14.42 4.59 11.35
CA ASP A 289 -15.25 3.38 11.41
C ASP A 289 -14.37 2.13 11.30
N LEU A 290 -14.36 1.31 12.34
CA LEU A 290 -13.65 0.03 12.37
C LEU A 290 -14.14 -0.96 11.29
N ASN A 291 -15.40 -0.80 10.84
CA ASN A 291 -16.01 -1.62 9.79
C ASN A 291 -15.89 -1.01 8.39
N PHE A 292 -15.20 0.12 8.25
CA PHE A 292 -15.01 0.75 6.96
C PHE A 292 -14.22 -0.14 6.01
N THR A 293 -14.77 -0.40 4.82
CA THR A 293 -14.08 -1.02 3.69
C THR A 293 -14.38 -0.21 2.42
N PRO A 294 -13.35 0.24 1.69
CA PRO A 294 -13.55 1.02 0.47
C PRO A 294 -13.97 0.15 -0.73
N ASN A 295 -13.75 -1.16 -0.64
CA ASN A 295 -13.99 -2.10 -1.73
C ASN A 295 -15.44 -2.60 -1.72
N THR A 296 -16.22 -2.24 -2.74
CA THR A 296 -17.61 -2.67 -2.87
C THR A 296 -17.78 -4.19 -2.97
N THR A 297 -16.79 -4.89 -3.51
CA THR A 297 -16.79 -6.36 -3.56
C THR A 297 -16.67 -6.98 -2.16
N ASP A 298 -16.07 -6.27 -1.21
CA ASP A 298 -15.88 -6.71 0.18
C ASP A 298 -17.04 -6.30 1.11
N LEU A 299 -17.95 -5.44 0.67
CA LEU A 299 -19.06 -4.93 1.51
C LEU A 299 -19.88 -6.02 2.21
N PRO A 300 -20.24 -7.15 1.56
CA PRO A 300 -21.05 -8.17 2.21
C PRO A 300 -20.38 -8.82 3.42
N GLY A 301 -19.07 -9.05 3.35
CA GLY A 301 -18.29 -9.75 4.38
C GLY A 301 -17.42 -8.82 5.23
N ARG A 302 -17.09 -7.65 4.69
CA ARG A 302 -16.15 -6.68 5.29
C ARG A 302 -14.92 -7.37 5.84
N ARG A 303 -14.37 -8.30 5.02
CA ARG A 303 -13.19 -9.08 5.40
C ARG A 303 -11.98 -8.17 5.59
N TYR A 304 -11.81 -7.21 4.71
CA TYR A 304 -10.69 -6.28 4.67
C TYR A 304 -11.00 -4.91 5.27
N ALA A 305 -11.98 -4.86 6.18
CA ALA A 305 -12.31 -3.65 6.92
C ALA A 305 -11.11 -3.15 7.76
N PHE A 306 -11.06 -1.85 8.02
CA PHE A 306 -9.99 -1.18 8.76
C PHE A 306 -9.61 -1.93 10.04
N GLY A 307 -10.59 -2.18 10.93
CA GLY A 307 -10.34 -2.84 12.22
C GLY A 307 -9.93 -4.31 12.12
N LYS A 308 -10.03 -4.93 10.94
CA LYS A 308 -9.66 -6.33 10.74
C LYS A 308 -8.29 -6.53 10.11
N GLN A 309 -7.60 -5.47 9.69
CA GLN A 309 -6.36 -5.59 8.92
C GLN A 309 -5.27 -6.39 9.64
N GLY A 310 -5.07 -6.19 10.96
CA GLY A 310 -4.12 -7.00 11.74
C GLY A 310 -4.47 -8.49 11.78
N GLN A 311 -5.76 -8.81 11.98
CA GLN A 311 -6.24 -10.20 11.99
C GLN A 311 -6.08 -10.87 10.62
N ILE A 312 -6.35 -10.15 9.54
CA ILE A 312 -6.18 -10.67 8.18
C ILE A 312 -4.70 -10.84 7.83
N ALA A 313 -3.84 -9.94 8.28
CA ALA A 313 -2.39 -10.11 8.13
C ALA A 313 -1.90 -11.39 8.81
N GLN A 314 -2.36 -11.67 10.05
CA GLN A 314 -2.04 -12.92 10.76
C GLN A 314 -2.55 -14.15 9.99
N TRP A 315 -3.76 -14.08 9.45
CA TRP A 315 -4.31 -15.16 8.63
C TRP A 315 -3.47 -15.39 7.35
N ASN A 316 -3.01 -14.31 6.69
CA ASN A 316 -2.15 -14.41 5.51
C ASN A 316 -0.77 -15.00 5.87
N LEU A 317 -0.22 -14.63 7.03
CA LEU A 317 1.02 -15.24 7.54
C LEU A 317 0.86 -16.73 7.84
N TRP A 318 -0.32 -17.14 8.27
CA TRP A 318 -0.64 -18.58 8.39
C TRP A 318 -0.53 -19.30 7.04
N GLN A 319 -1.02 -18.70 5.95
CA GLN A 319 -0.88 -19.30 4.62
C GLN A 319 0.59 -19.38 4.19
N LEU A 320 1.37 -18.32 4.47
CA LEU A 320 2.81 -18.33 4.22
C LEU A 320 3.53 -19.40 5.09
N ALA A 321 3.15 -19.57 6.35
CA ALA A 321 3.69 -20.60 7.23
C ALA A 321 3.48 -22.01 6.62
N ASN A 322 2.25 -22.28 6.13
CA ASN A 322 1.96 -23.52 5.41
C ASN A 322 2.83 -23.70 4.16
N ALA A 323 3.08 -22.61 3.41
CA ALA A 323 3.93 -22.64 2.23
C ALA A 323 5.42 -22.92 2.57
N LEU A 324 5.92 -22.39 3.69
CA LEU A 324 7.30 -22.56 4.14
C LEU A 324 7.52 -23.82 4.99
N HIS A 325 6.46 -24.50 5.43
CA HIS A 325 6.55 -25.70 6.26
C HIS A 325 7.47 -26.79 5.68
N PRO A 326 7.54 -27.05 4.35
CA PRO A 326 8.48 -28.02 3.78
C PRO A 326 9.95 -27.70 4.07
N LEU A 327 10.31 -26.42 4.29
CA LEU A 327 11.67 -25.98 4.60
C LEU A 327 11.90 -25.95 6.12
N ILE A 328 10.92 -25.46 6.91
CA ILE A 328 11.06 -25.24 8.36
C ILE A 328 10.86 -26.54 9.16
N LYS A 329 9.90 -27.39 8.79
CA LYS A 329 9.58 -28.71 9.39
C LYS A 329 9.38 -28.70 10.90
N ASP A 330 8.91 -27.59 11.46
CA ASP A 330 8.65 -27.40 12.89
C ASP A 330 7.33 -26.67 13.08
N GLU A 331 6.24 -27.44 13.21
CA GLU A 331 4.88 -26.90 13.35
C GLU A 331 4.75 -26.04 14.61
N LYS A 332 5.36 -26.51 15.71
CA LYS A 332 5.28 -25.78 16.97
C LYS A 332 5.94 -24.40 16.87
N PHE A 333 7.10 -24.31 16.23
CA PHE A 333 7.78 -23.05 15.99
C PHE A 333 6.89 -22.09 15.18
N LEU A 334 6.24 -22.60 14.12
CA LEU A 334 5.35 -21.80 13.27
C LEU A 334 4.13 -21.28 14.05
N GLU A 335 3.50 -22.15 14.87
CA GLU A 335 2.39 -21.75 15.73
C GLU A 335 2.80 -20.71 16.79
N ASP A 336 3.93 -20.93 17.47
CA ASP A 336 4.45 -20.01 18.48
C ASP A 336 4.77 -18.64 17.85
N THR A 337 5.38 -18.62 16.65
CA THR A 337 5.68 -17.37 15.92
C THR A 337 4.41 -16.61 15.52
N LEU A 338 3.38 -17.32 15.04
CA LEU A 338 2.09 -16.68 14.69
C LEU A 338 1.34 -16.17 15.92
N ASN A 339 1.44 -16.84 17.06
CA ASN A 339 0.87 -16.34 18.31
C ASN A 339 1.62 -15.10 18.81
N ASN A 340 2.95 -15.10 18.70
CA ASN A 340 3.80 -13.96 19.03
C ASN A 340 3.51 -12.74 18.13
N PHE A 341 3.18 -12.95 16.85
CA PHE A 341 2.74 -11.87 15.97
C PHE A 341 1.57 -11.08 16.56
N GLY A 342 0.53 -11.78 17.07
CA GLY A 342 -0.63 -11.12 17.67
C GLY A 342 -0.26 -10.27 18.89
N THR A 343 0.58 -10.80 19.77
CA THR A 343 1.07 -10.08 20.96
C THR A 343 1.87 -8.86 20.56
N TYR A 344 2.87 -9.04 19.69
CA TYR A 344 3.71 -7.95 19.20
C TYR A 344 2.90 -6.85 18.49
N PHE A 345 1.97 -7.24 17.61
CA PHE A 345 1.12 -6.29 16.89
C PHE A 345 0.32 -5.40 17.84
N TRP A 346 -0.34 -5.98 18.85
CA TRP A 346 -1.15 -5.18 19.78
C TRP A 346 -0.30 -4.29 20.69
N GLU A 347 0.84 -4.76 21.17
CA GLU A 347 1.77 -3.94 21.94
C GLU A 347 2.28 -2.75 21.10
N ALA A 348 2.69 -2.99 19.85
CA ALA A 348 3.15 -1.95 18.95
C ALA A 348 2.02 -0.96 18.56
N HIS A 349 0.79 -1.47 18.38
CA HIS A 349 -0.40 -0.66 18.12
C HIS A 349 -0.70 0.30 19.28
N ASP A 350 -0.69 -0.21 20.51
CA ASP A 350 -0.98 0.63 21.69
C ASP A 350 0.12 1.65 21.95
N GLN A 351 1.38 1.30 21.69
CA GLN A 351 2.49 2.26 21.71
C GLN A 351 2.34 3.33 20.61
N MET A 352 1.85 2.96 19.43
CA MET A 352 1.54 3.91 18.36
C MET A 352 0.42 4.86 18.80
N LEU A 353 -0.64 4.36 19.44
CA LEU A 353 -1.70 5.22 20.02
C LEU A 353 -1.13 6.16 21.10
N CYS A 354 -0.27 5.69 21.98
CA CYS A 354 0.41 6.57 22.94
C CYS A 354 1.08 7.75 22.23
N ARG A 355 1.84 7.49 21.17
CA ARG A 355 2.49 8.56 20.39
C ARG A 355 1.48 9.50 19.72
N LYS A 356 0.36 8.98 19.19
CA LYS A 356 -0.71 9.81 18.59
C LYS A 356 -1.36 10.75 19.60
N PHE A 357 -1.52 10.29 20.85
CA PHE A 357 -2.08 11.08 21.95
C PHE A 357 -1.04 11.94 22.69
N GLY A 358 0.24 11.78 22.41
CA GLY A 358 1.31 12.47 23.12
C GLY A 358 1.58 11.89 24.52
N PHE A 359 1.27 10.61 24.76
CA PHE A 359 1.57 9.92 26.01
C PHE A 359 3.01 9.41 26.02
N ASP A 360 3.73 9.61 27.11
CA ASP A 360 5.14 9.24 27.26
C ASP A 360 5.37 7.71 27.29
N GLN A 361 4.41 6.97 27.81
CA GLN A 361 4.43 5.52 27.93
C GLN A 361 3.02 4.96 28.08
N LEU A 362 2.85 3.68 27.71
CA LEU A 362 1.61 2.94 27.94
C LEU A 362 1.43 2.66 29.45
N ARG A 363 0.23 2.89 29.96
CA ARG A 363 -0.19 2.57 31.33
C ARG A 363 -1.38 1.61 31.29
N LYS A 364 -1.57 0.87 32.37
CA LYS A 364 -2.66 -0.12 32.45
C LYS A 364 -4.05 0.51 32.25
N GLU A 365 -4.24 1.71 32.68
CA GLU A 365 -5.51 2.45 32.58
C GLU A 365 -5.78 2.98 31.17
N ASP A 366 -4.79 2.95 30.28
CA ASP A 366 -4.91 3.45 28.91
C ASP A 366 -5.78 2.53 28.02
N GLU A 367 -5.97 1.26 28.36
CA GLU A 367 -6.87 0.35 27.66
C GLU A 367 -8.32 0.86 27.68
N ASP A 368 -8.82 1.27 28.87
CA ASP A 368 -10.15 1.87 29.00
C ASP A 368 -10.23 3.21 28.29
N PHE A 369 -9.17 4.02 28.33
CA PHE A 369 -9.10 5.30 27.64
C PHE A 369 -9.20 5.11 26.12
N PHE A 370 -8.46 4.19 25.53
CA PHE A 370 -8.50 3.91 24.09
C PHE A 370 -9.85 3.32 23.66
N THR A 371 -10.45 2.45 24.47
CA THR A 371 -11.79 1.91 24.21
C THR A 371 -12.84 3.03 24.20
N ASN A 372 -12.78 3.95 25.18
CA ASN A 372 -13.67 5.10 25.24
C ASN A 372 -13.47 6.05 24.06
N TRP A 373 -12.21 6.28 23.64
CA TRP A 373 -11.89 7.06 22.46
C TRP A 373 -12.50 6.46 21.18
N GLN A 374 -12.33 5.16 20.96
CA GLN A 374 -12.89 4.48 19.78
C GLN A 374 -14.42 4.61 19.74
N GLY A 375 -15.09 4.40 20.89
CA GLY A 375 -16.53 4.57 21.00
C GLY A 375 -16.98 6.00 20.72
N LEU A 376 -16.25 6.99 21.23
CA LEU A 376 -16.51 8.42 20.98
C LEU A 376 -16.36 8.76 19.49
N MET A 377 -15.27 8.33 18.86
CA MET A 377 -14.99 8.59 17.44
C MET A 377 -16.12 8.10 16.56
N GLN A 378 -16.58 6.86 16.77
CA GLN A 378 -17.68 6.27 16.01
C GLN A 378 -19.02 6.94 16.30
N GLU A 379 -19.36 7.21 17.58
CA GLU A 379 -20.63 7.82 17.95
C GLU A 379 -20.76 9.26 17.42
N LEU A 380 -19.67 10.00 17.40
CA LEU A 380 -19.65 11.39 16.95
C LEU A 380 -19.27 11.54 15.48
N GLN A 381 -19.03 10.44 14.78
CA GLN A 381 -18.59 10.41 13.38
C GLN A 381 -17.47 11.42 13.11
N LEU A 382 -16.40 11.33 13.90
CA LEU A 382 -15.27 12.25 13.81
C LEU A 382 -14.30 11.81 12.69
N ASP A 383 -13.76 12.79 11.98
CA ASP A 383 -12.69 12.56 11.01
C ASP A 383 -11.44 12.05 11.72
N TYR A 384 -10.89 10.93 11.25
CA TYR A 384 -9.78 10.26 11.92
C TYR A 384 -8.52 11.13 12.02
N THR A 385 -8.12 11.74 10.92
CA THR A 385 -6.89 12.56 10.86
C THR A 385 -7.08 13.90 11.55
N LEU A 386 -8.19 14.58 11.25
CA LEU A 386 -8.44 15.92 11.78
C LEU A 386 -8.73 15.92 13.28
N PHE A 387 -9.26 14.81 13.82
CA PHE A 387 -9.42 14.65 15.27
C PHE A 387 -8.09 14.86 16.01
N PHE A 388 -7.04 14.15 15.60
CA PHE A 388 -5.73 14.29 16.26
C PHE A 388 -5.10 15.66 16.04
N ASN A 389 -5.33 16.28 14.88
CA ASN A 389 -4.88 17.64 14.60
C ASN A 389 -5.58 18.67 15.51
N GLN A 390 -6.88 18.50 15.78
CA GLN A 390 -7.59 19.34 16.76
C GLN A 390 -7.17 19.01 18.18
N LEU A 391 -6.96 17.72 18.51
CA LEU A 391 -6.53 17.31 19.83
C LEU A 391 -5.18 17.95 20.22
N ALA A 392 -4.23 18.05 19.31
CA ALA A 392 -2.96 18.71 19.52
C ALA A 392 -3.13 20.20 19.92
N LYS A 393 -4.11 20.91 19.35
CA LYS A 393 -4.43 22.31 19.71
C LYS A 393 -5.00 22.41 21.13
N THR A 394 -5.66 21.36 21.63
CA THR A 394 -6.31 21.39 22.95
C THR A 394 -5.34 21.42 24.11
N THR A 395 -4.08 21.13 23.89
CA THR A 395 -3.04 21.26 24.92
C THR A 395 -2.80 22.71 25.33
N GLN A 396 -3.22 23.68 24.50
CA GLN A 396 -2.93 25.12 24.67
C GLN A 396 -4.18 26.00 24.91
N GLU A 397 -5.38 25.57 24.52
CA GLU A 397 -6.59 26.41 24.49
C GLU A 397 -7.69 25.98 25.44
N THR A 398 -8.58 26.95 25.83
CA THR A 398 -9.65 26.72 26.81
C THR A 398 -11.03 26.41 26.23
N ASN A 399 -11.32 26.74 24.99
CA ASN A 399 -12.65 26.56 24.37
C ASN A 399 -12.60 25.61 23.15
N ILE A 400 -12.69 24.32 23.40
CA ILE A 400 -12.26 23.24 22.52
C ILE A 400 -13.40 22.65 21.68
N SER A 401 -14.61 22.64 22.22
CA SER A 401 -15.74 21.92 21.61
C SER A 401 -16.13 22.47 20.22
N GLU A 402 -15.90 23.75 19.95
CA GLU A 402 -16.21 24.36 18.66
C GLU A 402 -15.35 23.80 17.53
N HIS A 403 -14.05 23.61 17.77
CA HIS A 403 -13.12 23.07 16.77
C HIS A 403 -13.48 21.62 16.34
N PHE A 404 -14.05 20.83 17.25
CA PHE A 404 -14.45 19.46 16.93
C PHE A 404 -15.78 19.40 16.16
N LYS A 405 -16.61 20.44 16.17
CA LYS A 405 -17.81 20.51 15.32
C LYS A 405 -17.45 20.52 13.84
N GLU A 406 -16.34 21.16 13.48
CA GLU A 406 -15.88 21.26 12.09
C GLU A 406 -15.37 19.92 11.53
N VAL A 407 -14.88 19.04 12.42
CA VAL A 407 -14.32 17.75 12.03
C VAL A 407 -15.27 16.57 12.25
N SER A 408 -16.52 16.82 12.64
CA SER A 408 -17.58 15.84 12.72
C SER A 408 -18.39 15.80 11.41
N TYR A 409 -18.80 14.61 10.98
CA TYR A 409 -19.69 14.41 9.82
C TYR A 409 -21.17 14.51 10.19
N ILE A 410 -21.48 14.67 11.49
CA ILE A 410 -22.84 14.91 11.99
C ILE A 410 -22.92 16.19 12.82
N ILE A 411 -24.15 16.65 13.07
CA ILE A 411 -24.38 17.77 13.99
C ILE A 411 -24.20 17.28 15.43
N LEU A 412 -23.31 17.92 16.17
CA LEU A 412 -23.08 17.66 17.57
C LEU A 412 -24.08 18.45 18.43
N ASP A 413 -25.10 17.79 18.97
CA ASP A 413 -26.02 18.33 19.96
C ASP A 413 -25.37 18.48 21.35
N GLU A 414 -26.06 19.09 22.31
CA GLU A 414 -25.54 19.33 23.66
C GLU A 414 -25.11 18.05 24.38
N LYS A 415 -25.79 16.93 24.15
CA LYS A 415 -25.44 15.63 24.76
C LYS A 415 -24.13 15.11 24.21
N LYS A 416 -23.94 15.17 22.89
CA LYS A 416 -22.71 14.77 22.21
C LYS A 416 -21.53 15.68 22.59
N LEU A 417 -21.77 16.99 22.67
CA LEU A 417 -20.77 17.95 23.12
C LEU A 417 -20.36 17.69 24.59
N THR A 418 -21.29 17.30 25.44
CA THR A 418 -20.99 16.92 26.82
C THR A 418 -20.07 15.69 26.88
N LYS A 419 -20.35 14.66 26.06
CA LYS A 419 -19.48 13.47 25.96
C LYS A 419 -18.07 13.84 25.49
N LEU A 420 -17.97 14.64 24.44
CA LEU A 420 -16.70 15.12 23.92
C LEU A 420 -15.90 15.89 24.99
N ASN A 421 -16.56 16.83 25.69
CA ASN A 421 -15.92 17.60 26.76
C ASN A 421 -15.43 16.71 27.92
N ASN A 422 -16.18 15.66 28.27
CA ASN A 422 -15.75 14.70 29.27
C ASN A 422 -14.52 13.91 28.82
N PHE A 423 -14.50 13.49 27.56
CA PHE A 423 -13.33 12.82 26.97
C PHE A 423 -12.10 13.75 27.00
N ILE A 424 -12.24 15.01 26.59
CA ILE A 424 -11.13 15.98 26.62
C ILE A 424 -10.60 16.23 28.04
N LYS A 425 -11.49 16.24 29.03
CA LYS A 425 -11.06 16.31 30.45
C LYS A 425 -10.24 15.08 30.85
N SER A 426 -10.73 13.89 30.52
CA SER A 426 -10.00 12.62 30.75
C SER A 426 -8.64 12.61 30.06
N TYR A 427 -8.58 13.03 28.81
CA TYR A 427 -7.34 13.19 28.04
C TYR A 427 -6.34 14.11 28.73
N ARG A 428 -6.78 15.29 29.18
CA ARG A 428 -5.92 16.25 29.92
C ARG A 428 -5.41 15.67 31.21
N SER A 429 -6.29 15.03 32.01
CA SER A 429 -5.86 14.36 33.24
C SER A 429 -4.84 13.24 32.97
N ARG A 430 -4.99 12.53 31.86
CA ARG A 430 -4.00 11.51 31.48
C ARG A 430 -2.66 12.14 31.07
N LEU A 431 -2.65 13.27 30.38
CA LEU A 431 -1.43 14.02 30.04
C LEU A 431 -0.66 14.52 31.29
N GLU A 432 -1.36 14.88 32.36
CA GLU A 432 -0.73 15.30 33.61
C GLU A 432 0.10 14.21 34.28
N LEU A 433 -0.11 12.94 33.91
CA LEU A 433 0.68 11.81 34.38
C LEU A 433 1.99 11.59 33.60
N ASN A 434 2.19 12.32 32.49
CA ASN A 434 3.40 12.20 31.70
C ASN A 434 4.61 12.77 32.46
N SER A 435 5.78 12.17 32.22
CA SER A 435 7.07 12.71 32.65
C SER A 435 7.60 13.76 31.66
N ASN A 436 7.14 13.73 30.42
CA ASN A 436 7.52 14.65 29.37
C ASN A 436 6.88 16.03 29.57
N SER A 437 7.56 17.07 29.12
CA SER A 437 6.99 18.42 29.04
C SER A 437 5.84 18.48 28.01
N ARG A 438 5.03 19.53 28.09
CA ARG A 438 3.96 19.77 27.11
C ARG A 438 4.50 19.91 25.68
N GLU A 439 5.62 20.59 25.54
CA GLU A 439 6.29 20.80 24.26
C GLU A 439 6.77 19.48 23.66
N GLU A 440 7.33 18.58 24.47
CA GLU A 440 7.74 17.24 24.04
C GLU A 440 6.55 16.38 23.62
N CYS A 441 5.44 16.42 24.38
CA CYS A 441 4.19 15.74 24.03
C CYS A 441 3.64 16.23 22.69
N LEU A 442 3.59 17.56 22.48
CA LEU A 442 3.12 18.16 21.25
C LEU A 442 4.02 17.80 20.06
N ALA A 443 5.34 17.88 20.23
CA ALA A 443 6.29 17.50 19.18
C ALA A 443 6.16 16.01 18.79
N MET A 444 5.87 15.13 19.74
CA MET A 444 5.57 13.71 19.47
C MET A 444 4.29 13.55 18.66
N MET A 445 3.21 14.26 19.04
CA MET A 445 1.94 14.23 18.29
C MET A 445 2.12 14.75 16.87
N GLU A 446 2.84 15.83 16.66
CA GLU A 446 3.08 16.45 15.34
C GLU A 446 3.90 15.55 14.41
N LYS A 447 4.83 14.78 14.94
CA LYS A 447 5.61 13.78 14.19
C LYS A 447 4.80 12.52 13.85
N THR A 448 3.79 12.20 14.66
CA THR A 448 3.01 10.97 14.53
C THR A 448 1.75 11.17 13.69
N ASN A 449 1.11 12.34 13.80
CA ASN A 449 -0.16 12.66 13.15
C ASN A 449 0.04 13.57 11.94
N PRO A 450 -0.19 13.08 10.72
CA PRO A 450 -0.05 13.92 9.53
C PRO A 450 -1.08 15.06 9.54
N LYS A 451 -0.69 16.22 8.98
CA LYS A 451 -1.59 17.36 8.73
C LYS A 451 -2.41 17.13 7.47
N PHE A 452 -1.84 16.40 6.53
CA PHE A 452 -2.44 16.08 5.23
C PHE A 452 -2.41 14.58 4.97
N ILE A 453 -3.51 14.06 4.44
CA ILE A 453 -3.63 12.71 3.86
C ILE A 453 -4.27 12.79 2.49
N LEU A 454 -3.93 11.86 1.60
CA LEU A 454 -4.47 11.82 0.25
C LEU A 454 -5.88 11.22 0.25
N ARG A 455 -6.89 12.07 0.38
CA ARG A 455 -8.32 11.67 0.39
C ARG A 455 -8.82 11.31 -1.01
N ASN A 456 -9.76 10.41 -1.08
CA ASN A 456 -10.30 9.97 -2.37
C ASN A 456 -10.94 11.08 -3.20
N TYR A 457 -11.59 12.09 -2.58
CA TYR A 457 -12.18 13.18 -3.35
C TYR A 457 -11.11 14.05 -4.03
N LEU A 458 -9.95 14.27 -3.39
CA LEU A 458 -8.82 14.97 -3.99
C LEU A 458 -8.22 14.19 -5.17
N LEU A 459 -8.13 12.87 -5.03
CA LEU A 459 -7.75 11.99 -6.14
C LEU A 459 -8.73 12.08 -7.30
N TYR A 460 -10.03 12.06 -7.01
CA TYR A 460 -11.09 12.17 -8.01
C TYR A 460 -10.98 13.48 -8.80
N GLU A 461 -10.86 14.62 -8.11
CA GLU A 461 -10.68 15.94 -8.74
C GLU A 461 -9.40 15.99 -9.59
N CYS A 462 -8.29 15.44 -9.08
CA CYS A 462 -7.03 15.36 -9.83
C CYS A 462 -7.17 14.54 -11.11
N ILE A 463 -7.85 13.40 -11.07
CA ILE A 463 -8.08 12.53 -12.23
C ILE A 463 -8.93 13.27 -13.27
N GLU A 464 -10.00 13.95 -12.85
CA GLU A 464 -10.84 14.75 -13.73
C GLU A 464 -10.06 15.88 -14.40
N GLU A 465 -9.19 16.59 -13.66
CA GLU A 465 -8.35 17.64 -14.24
C GLU A 465 -7.36 17.08 -15.27
N ILE A 466 -6.66 15.98 -14.96
CA ILE A 466 -5.72 15.34 -15.90
C ILE A 466 -6.47 14.84 -17.13
N SER A 467 -7.66 14.27 -16.98
CA SER A 467 -8.51 13.85 -18.10
C SER A 467 -8.84 15.01 -19.05
N ASN A 468 -8.94 16.22 -18.52
CA ASN A 468 -9.22 17.45 -19.28
C ASN A 468 -7.94 18.21 -19.70
N GLY A 469 -6.76 17.59 -19.60
CA GLY A 469 -5.47 18.16 -20.03
C GLY A 469 -4.88 19.19 -19.08
N LYS A 470 -5.33 19.24 -17.81
CA LYS A 470 -4.79 20.12 -16.77
C LYS A 470 -3.94 19.32 -15.79
N LYS A 471 -2.92 19.94 -15.19
CA LYS A 471 -2.00 19.28 -14.24
C LYS A 471 -1.82 20.07 -12.92
N GLU A 472 -2.58 21.14 -12.72
CA GLU A 472 -2.40 22.03 -11.57
C GLU A 472 -2.67 21.32 -10.23
N MET A 473 -3.74 20.50 -10.18
CA MET A 473 -4.08 19.72 -9.00
C MET A 473 -3.02 18.63 -8.72
N LEU A 474 -2.51 17.97 -9.78
CA LEU A 474 -1.44 16.99 -9.65
C LEU A 474 -0.18 17.61 -9.03
N GLU A 475 0.25 18.77 -9.50
CA GLU A 475 1.42 19.49 -9.00
C GLU A 475 1.24 19.91 -7.52
N LYS A 476 0.07 20.43 -7.17
CA LYS A 476 -0.25 20.80 -5.78
C LYS A 476 -0.27 19.58 -4.86
N LEU A 477 -0.91 18.48 -5.28
CA LEU A 477 -0.95 17.26 -4.50
C LEU A 477 0.45 16.66 -4.30
N THR A 478 1.25 16.57 -5.35
CA THR A 478 2.63 16.09 -5.25
C THR A 478 3.41 16.88 -4.20
N LYS A 479 3.33 18.22 -4.25
CA LYS A 479 4.01 19.08 -3.28
C LYS A 479 3.47 18.94 -1.85
N ALA A 480 2.17 18.73 -1.68
CA ALA A 480 1.57 18.48 -0.36
C ALA A 480 2.03 17.12 0.21
N LEU A 481 2.09 16.10 -0.66
CA LEU A 481 2.50 14.75 -0.28
C LEU A 481 3.96 14.66 0.17
N GLU A 482 4.85 15.46 -0.40
CA GLU A 482 6.26 15.55 0.03
C GLU A 482 6.42 16.04 1.48
N ASN A 483 5.40 16.70 2.04
CA ASN A 483 5.45 17.31 3.37
C ASN A 483 4.17 17.04 4.18
N PRO A 484 3.78 15.76 4.43
CA PRO A 484 2.48 15.44 4.97
C PRO A 484 2.27 15.87 6.44
N TYR A 485 3.34 16.22 7.14
CA TYR A 485 3.31 16.72 8.52
C TYR A 485 3.29 18.25 8.62
N GLN A 486 3.21 18.94 7.46
CA GLN A 486 3.09 20.40 7.36
C GLN A 486 1.79 20.78 6.67
N GLU A 487 1.19 21.89 7.06
CA GLU A 487 -0.02 22.43 6.41
C GLU A 487 0.37 23.39 5.26
N ILE A 488 0.80 22.81 4.11
CA ILE A 488 1.23 23.58 2.93
C ILE A 488 0.03 24.18 2.19
N TYR A 489 -1.04 23.41 2.06
CA TYR A 489 -2.29 23.80 1.42
C TYR A 489 -3.45 23.57 2.41
N PRO A 490 -3.89 24.60 3.16
CA PRO A 490 -4.97 24.47 4.14
C PRO A 490 -6.28 23.91 3.56
N GLU A 491 -6.54 24.19 2.28
CA GLU A 491 -7.71 23.67 1.55
C GLU A 491 -7.73 22.14 1.41
N PHE A 492 -6.58 21.47 1.56
CA PHE A 492 -6.48 20.01 1.55
C PHE A 492 -6.61 19.38 2.94
N SER A 493 -6.47 20.19 4.00
CA SER A 493 -6.54 19.75 5.40
C SER A 493 -7.95 19.92 5.97
N VAL A 494 -8.98 19.60 5.17
CA VAL A 494 -10.39 19.69 5.54
C VAL A 494 -11.07 18.32 5.43
N LYS A 495 -12.23 18.17 6.08
CA LYS A 495 -13.04 16.96 5.93
C LYS A 495 -13.59 16.83 4.52
N ARG A 496 -13.90 15.61 4.10
CA ARG A 496 -14.51 15.34 2.80
C ARG A 496 -15.82 16.12 2.66
N PRO A 497 -16.02 16.87 1.57
CA PRO A 497 -17.29 17.53 1.28
C PRO A 497 -18.41 16.52 1.03
N SER A 498 -19.62 16.79 1.53
CA SER A 498 -20.77 15.87 1.40
C SER A 498 -21.20 15.57 -0.05
N GLY A 499 -20.83 16.42 -1.00
CA GLY A 499 -21.10 16.19 -2.43
C GLY A 499 -20.44 14.94 -3.02
N TYR A 500 -19.49 14.32 -2.30
CA TYR A 500 -18.75 13.12 -2.73
C TYR A 500 -19.20 11.83 -2.02
N ASP A 501 -20.23 11.86 -1.19
CA ASP A 501 -20.62 10.72 -0.33
C ASP A 501 -20.97 9.44 -1.11
N ASP A 502 -21.61 9.56 -2.28
CA ASP A 502 -22.05 8.44 -3.12
C ASP A 502 -21.44 8.45 -4.53
N THR A 503 -20.30 9.11 -4.71
CA THR A 503 -19.66 9.27 -6.02
C THR A 503 -18.86 8.00 -6.40
N ALA A 504 -19.28 7.34 -7.50
CA ALA A 504 -18.55 6.18 -8.03
C ALA A 504 -17.14 6.56 -8.48
N GLY A 505 -16.14 5.77 -8.10
CA GLY A 505 -14.73 6.05 -8.35
C GLY A 505 -14.10 7.04 -7.35
N CYS A 506 -14.89 7.57 -6.41
CA CYS A 506 -14.46 8.41 -5.29
C CYS A 506 -14.72 7.69 -3.96
N SER A 507 -15.96 7.73 -3.45
CA SER A 507 -16.34 7.09 -2.19
C SER A 507 -16.68 5.60 -2.35
N THR A 508 -17.04 5.16 -3.55
CA THR A 508 -17.31 3.76 -3.88
C THR A 508 -16.31 3.26 -4.92
N LEU A 509 -15.54 2.24 -4.55
CA LEU A 509 -14.46 1.68 -5.33
C LEU A 509 -14.68 0.17 -5.57
N SER A 510 -14.14 -0.36 -6.64
CA SER A 510 -14.13 -1.79 -6.94
C SER A 510 -12.72 -2.26 -7.28
N CYS A 511 -12.54 -3.57 -7.49
CA CYS A 511 -11.26 -4.10 -7.97
C CYS A 511 -10.88 -3.59 -9.38
N SER A 512 -11.81 -2.92 -10.09
CA SER A 512 -11.57 -2.18 -11.34
C SER A 512 -11.08 -0.73 -11.10
N SER A 513 -11.08 -0.28 -9.86
CA SER A 513 -10.77 1.13 -9.52
C SER A 513 -9.30 1.42 -9.58
#